data_078a1d4a23f8027a3512cf6554298b1b
#
_entry.id   078a1d4a23f8027a3512cf6554298b1b
#
_cell.length_a   1.000
_cell.length_b   1.000
_cell.length_c   1.000
_cell.angle_alpha   90.00
_cell.angle_beta   90.00
_cell.angle_gamma   90.00
#
_symmetry.space_group_name_H-M   'P 1'
#
loop_
_entity.id
_entity.type
_entity.pdbx_description
1 polymer ?
#
loop_
_entity_poly.entity_id
_entity_poly.type
_entity_poly.pdbx_seq_one_letter_code
_entity_poly.pdbx_strand_id
1 'polypeptide(L)'
;MRSITKTIVIAASTIALCFGLTACGGGQSTSSDNSSSNNSAASSEKTAPAAQEESKAVDFYMFKGEMPEGYGLTGPNGNSSPLNIVEFRNIENPDKIVDVEIDEGTAQEQFDKAAAKDKYTAGDDVKLGKYTWKTLNFTWNKQPSVVLYADIADGLYAEVTLYETTLDDAAVKTFLEGVEFATDYDAAHKAGMDTTVEKFAADNNLTLWKAK
;
A
#
# COMPACT_ATOMS: atom_id res chain seq x y z
N MET A 1 11.52 -46.40 -5.91
CA MET A 1 10.82 -45.90 -4.71
C MET A 1 11.87 -45.55 -3.67
N ARG A 2 12.17 -44.27 -3.50
CA ARG A 2 13.02 -43.78 -2.39
C ARG A 2 12.25 -42.64 -1.73
N SER A 3 11.79 -42.91 -0.52
CA SER A 3 11.13 -41.95 0.36
C SER A 3 12.18 -41.00 0.91
N ILE A 4 12.00 -39.69 0.72
CA ILE A 4 12.81 -38.64 1.34
C ILE A 4 11.95 -38.00 2.41
N THR A 5 12.22 -38.37 3.66
CA THR A 5 11.61 -37.73 4.84
C THR A 5 12.32 -36.42 5.07
N LYS A 6 11.60 -35.29 4.88
CA LYS A 6 12.11 -33.95 5.24
C LYS A 6 11.74 -33.66 6.69
N THR A 7 12.76 -33.55 7.52
CA THR A 7 12.66 -33.12 8.91
C THR A 7 12.51 -31.60 8.94
N ILE A 8 11.36 -31.13 9.46
CA ILE A 8 11.12 -29.70 9.70
C ILE A 8 11.68 -29.38 11.10
N VAL A 9 12.66 -28.48 11.16
CA VAL A 9 13.17 -27.90 12.41
C VAL A 9 12.39 -26.62 12.67
N ILE A 10 11.56 -26.62 13.69
CA ILE A 10 10.84 -25.43 14.16
C ILE A 10 11.73 -24.73 15.18
N ALA A 11 12.26 -23.59 14.85
CA ALA A 11 12.95 -22.70 15.80
C ALA A 11 11.91 -21.73 16.40
N ALA A 12 11.59 -21.93 17.67
CA ALA A 12 10.74 -21.02 18.44
C ALA A 12 11.61 -19.86 18.99
N SER A 13 11.41 -18.66 18.45
CA SER A 13 12.02 -17.44 19.00
C SER A 13 11.05 -16.75 19.94
N THR A 14 11.33 -16.83 21.23
CA THR A 14 10.62 -16.10 22.29
C THR A 14 11.15 -14.68 22.37
N ILE A 15 10.34 -13.69 22.03
CA ILE A 15 10.63 -12.27 22.24
C ILE A 15 10.00 -11.85 23.56
N ALA A 16 10.85 -11.50 24.54
CA ALA A 16 10.43 -10.95 25.82
C ALA A 16 10.16 -9.44 25.68
N LEU A 17 8.91 -9.03 25.91
CA LEU A 17 8.53 -7.62 26.04
C LEU A 17 8.88 -7.11 27.45
N CYS A 18 9.82 -6.19 27.56
CA CYS A 18 10.07 -5.43 28.77
C CYS A 18 9.21 -4.15 28.76
N PHE A 19 8.13 -4.13 29.55
CA PHE A 19 7.43 -2.91 29.90
C PHE A 19 8.13 -2.23 31.07
N GLY A 20 8.79 -1.08 30.81
CA GLY A 20 9.30 -0.19 31.84
C GLY A 20 8.26 0.85 32.25
N LEU A 21 7.63 0.65 33.40
CA LEU A 21 6.82 1.66 34.09
C LEU A 21 7.76 2.51 34.97
N THR A 22 7.98 3.77 34.61
CA THR A 22 8.56 4.77 35.53
C THR A 22 7.44 5.64 36.08
N ALA A 23 7.06 5.33 37.32
CA ALA A 23 6.29 6.21 38.16
C ALA A 23 7.22 7.26 38.80
N CYS A 24 6.96 8.53 38.61
CA CYS A 24 7.62 9.61 39.35
C CYS A 24 6.67 10.17 40.38
N GLY A 25 6.99 9.91 41.67
CA GLY A 25 6.29 10.40 42.85
C GLY A 25 6.69 11.82 43.17
N GLY A 26 5.80 12.51 43.84
CA GLY A 26 5.85 13.90 44.20
C GLY A 26 6.82 14.24 45.32
N GLY A 27 7.07 15.51 45.47
CA GLY A 27 7.75 16.15 46.60
C GLY A 27 7.40 17.64 46.68
N GLN A 28 6.68 17.97 47.72
CA GLN A 28 6.21 19.32 48.11
C GLN A 28 7.25 19.94 49.04
N SER A 29 7.59 21.23 48.89
CA SER A 29 7.81 22.18 50.01
C SER A 29 8.30 23.55 49.54
N THR A 30 7.50 24.52 49.77
CA THR A 30 7.61 25.79 50.57
C THR A 30 8.69 26.82 50.27
N SER A 31 8.14 27.97 49.99
CA SER A 31 8.37 29.36 50.50
C SER A 31 9.61 30.18 50.11
N SER A 32 9.24 31.33 49.69
CA SER A 32 9.68 32.70 50.06
C SER A 32 10.50 33.51 49.07
N ASP A 33 9.81 34.55 48.60
CA ASP A 33 10.20 35.95 48.46
C ASP A 33 11.36 36.41 47.57
N ASN A 34 10.95 37.24 46.72
CA ASN A 34 11.32 38.66 46.49
C ASN A 34 12.05 39.03 45.18
N SER A 35 11.34 39.90 44.50
CA SER A 35 11.80 41.07 43.75
C SER A 35 12.55 40.97 42.41
N SER A 36 11.89 41.62 41.50
CA SER A 36 12.38 42.63 40.52
C SER A 36 12.76 42.18 39.12
N SER A 37 11.93 42.60 38.21
CA SER A 37 12.22 43.24 36.90
C SER A 37 13.21 42.59 35.97
N ASN A 38 12.77 42.02 34.87
CA ASN A 38 12.86 42.73 33.58
C ASN A 38 12.23 41.92 32.43
N ASN A 39 11.52 42.64 31.63
CA ASN A 39 10.96 42.30 30.34
C ASN A 39 11.94 41.57 29.41
N SER A 40 11.51 40.42 28.88
CA SER A 40 11.81 40.02 27.52
C SER A 40 10.75 39.01 27.08
N ALA A 41 9.86 39.45 26.23
CA ALA A 41 8.88 38.64 25.57
C ALA A 41 9.60 37.67 24.60
N ALA A 42 9.74 36.42 25.04
CA ALA A 42 9.99 35.30 24.12
C ALA A 42 8.62 34.76 23.72
N SER A 43 8.21 35.14 22.52
CA SER A 43 7.08 34.53 21.81
C SER A 43 7.35 33.05 21.65
N SER A 44 6.78 32.21 22.49
CA SER A 44 6.68 30.79 22.27
C SER A 44 5.64 30.58 21.17
N GLU A 45 6.06 30.53 19.93
CA GLU A 45 5.26 29.95 18.88
C GLU A 45 4.92 28.52 19.28
N LYS A 46 3.72 28.35 19.79
CA LYS A 46 3.09 27.07 19.99
C LYS A 46 2.81 26.51 18.61
N THR A 47 3.76 25.73 18.08
CA THR A 47 3.55 24.93 16.88
C THR A 47 2.34 24.05 17.15
N ALA A 48 1.20 24.40 16.57
CA ALA A 48 0.03 23.52 16.58
C ALA A 48 0.46 22.18 15.96
N PRO A 49 0.04 21.03 16.50
CA PRO A 49 0.24 19.76 15.81
C PRO A 49 -0.38 19.91 14.42
N ALA A 50 0.38 19.60 13.38
CA ALA A 50 -0.16 19.46 12.04
C ALA A 50 -1.35 18.49 12.18
N ALA A 51 -2.54 18.95 11.82
CA ALA A 51 -3.70 18.08 11.71
C ALA A 51 -3.28 16.99 10.74
N GLN A 52 -3.19 15.74 11.22
CA GLN A 52 -3.15 14.59 10.32
C GLN A 52 -4.49 14.68 9.58
N GLU A 53 -4.44 15.03 8.30
CA GLU A 53 -5.57 14.86 7.41
C GLU A 53 -5.90 13.37 7.47
N GLU A 54 -7.10 13.03 7.94
CA GLU A 54 -7.60 11.66 7.90
C GLU A 54 -7.58 11.23 6.44
N SER A 55 -6.64 10.36 6.11
CA SER A 55 -6.52 9.74 4.80
C SER A 55 -7.85 9.06 4.47
N LYS A 56 -8.50 9.54 3.42
CA LYS A 56 -9.85 9.11 3.07
C LYS A 56 -9.77 8.00 2.03
N ALA A 57 -10.23 6.80 2.40
CA ALA A 57 -10.37 5.71 1.44
C ALA A 57 -11.30 6.12 0.29
N VAL A 58 -10.84 5.91 -0.94
CA VAL A 58 -11.53 6.25 -2.19
C VAL A 58 -12.04 4.97 -2.84
N ASP A 59 -13.24 5.03 -3.42
CA ASP A 59 -13.81 3.94 -4.20
C ASP A 59 -13.39 4.11 -5.67
N PHE A 60 -12.44 3.28 -6.11
CA PHE A 60 -11.92 3.26 -7.49
C PHE A 60 -12.75 2.38 -8.43
N TYR A 61 -13.98 2.03 -8.06
CA TYR A 61 -14.87 1.06 -8.71
C TYR A 61 -14.40 -0.39 -8.58
N MET A 62 -13.18 -0.72 -8.98
CA MET A 62 -12.62 -2.07 -8.85
C MET A 62 -12.15 -2.41 -7.44
N PHE A 63 -11.81 -1.40 -6.66
CA PHE A 63 -11.43 -1.54 -5.27
C PHE A 63 -11.66 -0.24 -4.50
N LYS A 64 -11.75 -0.36 -3.19
CA LYS A 64 -11.76 0.76 -2.24
C LYS A 64 -10.45 0.73 -1.45
N GLY A 65 -9.82 1.88 -1.29
CA GLY A 65 -8.56 1.99 -0.55
C GLY A 65 -8.01 3.42 -0.54
N GLU A 66 -6.92 3.60 0.15
CA GLU A 66 -6.16 4.84 0.16
C GLU A 66 -5.07 4.78 -0.91
N MET A 67 -4.82 5.87 -1.63
CA MET A 67 -3.67 5.92 -2.55
C MET A 67 -2.37 5.70 -1.77
N PRO A 68 -1.39 4.98 -2.34
CA PRO A 68 -0.07 4.87 -1.71
C PRO A 68 0.53 6.28 -1.50
N GLU A 69 1.09 6.53 -0.33
CA GLU A 69 1.71 7.83 0.00
C GLU A 69 2.85 8.16 -0.98
N GLY A 70 2.89 9.39 -1.48
CA GLY A 70 3.89 9.83 -2.45
C GLY A 70 3.60 9.41 -3.90
N TYR A 71 2.43 8.84 -4.17
CA TYR A 71 2.02 8.46 -5.52
C TYR A 71 0.91 9.38 -6.05
N GLY A 72 0.82 9.48 -7.37
CA GLY A 72 -0.27 10.15 -8.08
C GLY A 72 -1.00 9.15 -8.96
N LEU A 73 -2.31 9.36 -9.14
CA LEU A 73 -3.15 8.54 -10.00
C LEU A 73 -2.83 8.81 -11.48
N THR A 74 -2.75 7.76 -12.27
CA THR A 74 -2.66 7.82 -13.73
C THR A 74 -3.35 6.58 -14.33
N GLY A 75 -3.31 6.42 -15.63
CA GLY A 75 -3.73 5.21 -16.31
C GLY A 75 -2.65 4.71 -17.25
N PRO A 76 -2.74 3.49 -17.75
CA PRO A 76 -1.70 2.84 -18.55
C PRO A 76 -1.37 3.60 -19.85
N ASN A 77 -2.31 4.40 -20.37
CA ASN A 77 -2.10 5.28 -21.52
C ASN A 77 -2.26 6.77 -21.17
N GLY A 78 -2.02 7.12 -19.91
CA GLY A 78 -2.14 8.48 -19.39
C GLY A 78 -3.52 8.82 -18.84
N ASN A 79 -3.70 10.07 -18.44
CA ASN A 79 -4.86 10.51 -17.64
C ASN A 79 -6.21 10.53 -18.39
N SER A 80 -6.19 10.40 -19.72
CA SER A 80 -7.41 10.25 -20.55
C SER A 80 -7.87 8.79 -20.68
N SER A 81 -7.11 7.82 -20.14
CA SER A 81 -7.51 6.40 -20.14
C SER A 81 -8.77 6.17 -19.34
N PRO A 82 -9.57 5.14 -19.69
CA PRO A 82 -10.57 4.59 -18.77
C PRO A 82 -9.94 4.13 -17.44
N LEU A 83 -10.73 4.13 -16.37
CA LEU A 83 -10.31 3.72 -15.04
C LEU A 83 -10.57 2.21 -14.80
N ASN A 84 -10.43 1.38 -15.82
CA ASN A 84 -10.57 -0.08 -15.72
C ASN A 84 -9.26 -0.79 -15.32
N ILE A 85 -8.14 -0.09 -15.38
CA ILE A 85 -6.87 -0.41 -14.75
C ILE A 85 -6.45 0.85 -13.99
N VAL A 86 -6.17 0.70 -12.70
CA VAL A 86 -5.74 1.82 -11.85
C VAL A 86 -4.24 1.77 -11.72
N GLU A 87 -3.56 2.77 -12.24
CA GLU A 87 -2.12 2.93 -12.11
C GLU A 87 -1.80 4.06 -11.12
N PHE A 88 -0.97 3.77 -10.13
CA PHE A 88 -0.36 4.78 -9.27
C PHE A 88 1.12 4.89 -9.62
N ARG A 89 1.59 6.11 -9.84
CA ARG A 89 2.98 6.37 -10.19
C ARG A 89 3.62 7.27 -9.15
N ASN A 90 4.80 6.88 -8.65
CA ASN A 90 5.48 7.66 -7.64
C ASN A 90 5.88 9.05 -8.18
N ILE A 91 5.64 10.11 -7.39
CA ILE A 91 5.83 11.51 -7.82
C ILE A 91 7.30 11.87 -7.93
N GLU A 92 8.15 11.30 -7.08
CA GLU A 92 9.59 11.56 -7.04
C GLU A 92 10.36 10.64 -7.99
N ASN A 93 9.95 9.36 -8.06
CA ASN A 93 10.54 8.35 -8.94
C ASN A 93 9.45 7.75 -9.87
N PRO A 94 9.23 8.32 -11.07
CA PRO A 94 8.15 7.92 -11.97
C PRO A 94 8.27 6.51 -12.56
N ASP A 95 9.41 5.84 -12.37
CA ASP A 95 9.60 4.46 -12.81
C ASP A 95 9.02 3.46 -11.79
N LYS A 96 8.77 3.90 -10.54
CA LYS A 96 8.01 3.13 -9.56
C LYS A 96 6.53 3.24 -9.84
N ILE A 97 5.92 2.11 -10.20
CA ILE A 97 4.51 2.03 -10.59
C ILE A 97 3.82 0.91 -9.81
N VAL A 98 2.58 1.14 -9.44
CA VAL A 98 1.65 0.17 -8.88
C VAL A 98 0.44 0.10 -9.80
N ASP A 99 0.31 -1.01 -10.55
CA ASP A 99 -0.87 -1.30 -11.36
C ASP A 99 -1.81 -2.22 -10.58
N VAL A 100 -3.09 -1.92 -10.61
CA VAL A 100 -4.14 -2.67 -9.92
C VAL A 100 -5.28 -2.96 -10.89
N GLU A 101 -5.61 -4.25 -11.02
CA GLU A 101 -6.75 -4.71 -11.81
C GLU A 101 -7.46 -5.87 -11.13
N ILE A 102 -8.70 -6.11 -11.52
CA ILE A 102 -9.47 -7.33 -11.22
C ILE A 102 -9.91 -7.97 -12.51
N ASP A 103 -10.01 -9.30 -12.52
CA ASP A 103 -10.45 -10.04 -13.70
C ASP A 103 -11.11 -11.37 -13.30
N GLU A 104 -11.75 -12.02 -14.27
CA GLU A 104 -12.39 -13.32 -14.10
C GLU A 104 -11.37 -14.46 -14.10
N GLY A 105 -11.56 -15.44 -13.23
CA GLY A 105 -10.71 -16.62 -13.08
C GLY A 105 -10.23 -16.82 -11.66
N THR A 106 -9.09 -17.50 -11.50
CA THR A 106 -8.48 -17.75 -10.19
C THR A 106 -7.04 -17.24 -10.12
N ALA A 107 -6.64 -16.79 -8.95
CA ALA A 107 -5.26 -16.37 -8.69
C ALA A 107 -4.26 -17.48 -9.01
N GLN A 108 -4.60 -18.76 -8.72
CA GLN A 108 -3.72 -19.90 -8.99
C GLN A 108 -3.50 -20.10 -10.50
N GLU A 109 -4.56 -20.04 -11.31
CA GLU A 109 -4.44 -20.22 -12.78
C GLU A 109 -3.59 -19.12 -13.41
N GLN A 110 -3.76 -17.87 -12.98
CA GLN A 110 -2.96 -16.75 -13.51
C GLN A 110 -1.50 -16.83 -13.05
N PHE A 111 -1.29 -17.17 -11.78
CA PHE A 111 0.04 -17.41 -11.24
C PHE A 111 0.76 -18.50 -12.05
N ASP A 112 0.13 -19.66 -12.30
CA ASP A 112 0.74 -20.77 -13.03
C ASP A 112 1.05 -20.39 -14.49
N LYS A 113 0.14 -19.67 -15.15
CA LYS A 113 0.36 -19.17 -16.53
C LYS A 113 1.53 -18.17 -16.59
N ALA A 114 1.67 -17.32 -15.60
CA ALA A 114 2.75 -16.35 -15.53
C ALA A 114 4.08 -17.01 -15.13
N ALA A 115 4.08 -17.89 -14.13
CA ALA A 115 5.25 -18.62 -13.65
C ALA A 115 5.89 -19.52 -14.71
N ALA A 116 5.11 -19.96 -15.72
CA ALA A 116 5.62 -20.72 -16.87
C ALA A 116 6.52 -19.89 -17.81
N LYS A 117 6.59 -18.56 -17.63
CA LYS A 117 7.43 -17.67 -18.45
C LYS A 117 8.78 -17.46 -17.76
N ASP A 118 9.88 -17.64 -18.49
CA ASP A 118 11.27 -17.58 -17.96
C ASP A 118 11.65 -16.31 -17.20
N LYS A 119 10.92 -15.21 -17.43
CA LYS A 119 11.20 -13.93 -16.78
C LYS A 119 10.73 -13.86 -15.31
N TYR A 120 9.92 -14.81 -14.86
CA TYR A 120 9.37 -14.81 -13.52
C TYR A 120 9.98 -15.88 -12.63
N THR A 121 10.12 -15.57 -11.34
CA THR A 121 10.53 -16.52 -10.31
C THR A 121 9.49 -16.51 -9.20
N ALA A 122 8.95 -17.67 -8.84
CA ALA A 122 7.99 -17.80 -7.76
C ALA A 122 8.62 -17.37 -6.43
N GLY A 123 7.90 -16.51 -5.70
CA GLY A 123 8.19 -16.16 -4.32
C GLY A 123 7.29 -16.91 -3.34
N ASP A 124 7.39 -16.55 -2.06
CA ASP A 124 6.51 -17.08 -1.02
C ASP A 124 5.15 -16.39 -1.07
N ASP A 125 4.09 -17.10 -0.70
CA ASP A 125 2.78 -16.49 -0.48
C ASP A 125 2.86 -15.54 0.72
N VAL A 126 2.25 -14.34 0.58
CA VAL A 126 2.24 -13.34 1.64
C VAL A 126 0.81 -12.97 2.05
N LYS A 127 0.59 -12.78 3.36
CA LYS A 127 -0.69 -12.30 3.89
C LYS A 127 -0.62 -10.79 4.10
N LEU A 128 -1.42 -10.02 3.33
CA LEU A 128 -1.56 -8.58 3.47
C LEU A 128 -3.05 -8.24 3.56
N GLY A 129 -3.42 -7.54 4.61
CA GLY A 129 -4.83 -7.26 4.89
C GLY A 129 -5.66 -8.54 4.99
N LYS A 130 -6.75 -8.60 4.26
CA LYS A 130 -7.64 -9.77 4.24
C LYS A 130 -7.28 -10.82 3.17
N TYR A 131 -6.35 -10.51 2.26
CA TYR A 131 -5.99 -11.40 1.15
C TYR A 131 -4.68 -12.15 1.39
N THR A 132 -4.57 -13.33 0.78
CA THR A 132 -3.32 -14.08 0.66
C THR A 132 -2.86 -13.98 -0.78
N TRP A 133 -1.69 -13.40 -0.98
CA TRP A 133 -1.13 -13.10 -2.28
C TRP A 133 -0.09 -14.12 -2.69
N LYS A 134 -0.22 -14.67 -3.89
CA LYS A 134 0.83 -15.42 -4.58
C LYS A 134 1.76 -14.42 -5.23
N THR A 135 3.07 -14.61 -5.10
CA THR A 135 4.05 -13.65 -5.59
C THR A 135 4.93 -14.20 -6.69
N LEU A 136 5.15 -13.41 -7.74
CA LEU A 136 6.13 -13.68 -8.80
C LEU A 136 7.11 -12.52 -8.88
N ASN A 137 8.38 -12.80 -8.63
CA ASN A 137 9.45 -11.83 -8.77
C ASN A 137 9.93 -11.75 -10.21
N PHE A 138 10.21 -10.56 -10.70
CA PHE A 138 10.83 -10.33 -12.02
C PHE A 138 11.72 -9.10 -11.98
N THR A 139 12.38 -8.81 -13.10
CA THR A 139 13.20 -7.61 -13.24
C THR A 139 12.62 -6.72 -14.33
N TRP A 140 12.36 -5.46 -14.00
CA TRP A 140 11.96 -4.42 -14.94
C TRP A 140 13.01 -3.30 -14.92
N ASN A 141 13.50 -2.87 -16.08
CA ASN A 141 14.57 -1.85 -16.20
C ASN A 141 15.79 -2.12 -15.28
N LYS A 142 16.14 -3.38 -15.05
CA LYS A 142 17.20 -3.85 -14.13
C LYS A 142 16.90 -3.65 -12.64
N GLN A 143 15.67 -3.29 -12.29
CA GLN A 143 15.22 -3.13 -10.91
C GLN A 143 14.28 -4.28 -10.50
N PRO A 144 14.29 -4.68 -9.21
CA PRO A 144 13.36 -5.67 -8.68
C PRO A 144 11.92 -5.21 -8.84
N SER A 145 11.07 -6.13 -9.26
CA SER A 145 9.65 -5.93 -9.50
C SER A 145 8.88 -7.18 -9.08
N VAL A 146 7.60 -7.05 -8.78
CA VAL A 146 6.77 -8.16 -8.27
C VAL A 146 5.39 -8.12 -8.91
N VAL A 147 4.85 -9.28 -9.28
CA VAL A 147 3.41 -9.45 -9.55
C VAL A 147 2.78 -10.24 -8.41
N LEU A 148 1.61 -9.80 -7.99
CA LEU A 148 0.83 -10.39 -6.91
C LEU A 148 -0.54 -10.82 -7.44
N TYR A 149 -0.98 -12.02 -7.09
CA TYR A 149 -2.30 -12.56 -7.43
C TYR A 149 -3.02 -12.99 -6.17
N ALA A 150 -4.27 -12.58 -6.00
CA ALA A 150 -5.12 -13.03 -4.89
C ALA A 150 -6.54 -13.33 -5.36
N ASP A 151 -7.13 -14.44 -4.89
CA ASP A 151 -8.56 -14.67 -5.05
C ASP A 151 -9.33 -13.67 -4.16
N ILE A 152 -10.29 -12.94 -4.75
CA ILE A 152 -11.07 -11.90 -4.07
C ILE A 152 -12.53 -12.31 -3.86
N ALA A 153 -13.04 -13.15 -4.76
CA ALA A 153 -14.35 -13.80 -4.70
C ALA A 153 -14.33 -15.10 -5.51
N ASP A 154 -15.43 -15.85 -5.53
CA ASP A 154 -15.56 -17.03 -6.36
C ASP A 154 -15.50 -16.65 -7.85
N GLY A 155 -14.51 -17.18 -8.55
CA GLY A 155 -14.26 -16.89 -9.96
C GLY A 155 -13.71 -15.50 -10.27
N LEU A 156 -13.22 -14.75 -9.26
CA LEU A 156 -12.59 -13.44 -9.44
C LEU A 156 -11.24 -13.37 -8.72
N TYR A 157 -10.26 -12.79 -9.38
CA TYR A 157 -8.96 -12.50 -8.79
C TYR A 157 -8.55 -11.04 -8.96
N ALA A 158 -7.66 -10.57 -8.08
CA ALA A 158 -6.95 -9.32 -8.25
C ALA A 158 -5.52 -9.61 -8.71
N GLU A 159 -5.03 -8.79 -9.63
CA GLU A 159 -3.62 -8.67 -9.98
C GLU A 159 -3.08 -7.31 -9.56
N VAL A 160 -1.95 -7.31 -8.87
CA VAL A 160 -1.21 -6.08 -8.58
C VAL A 160 0.21 -6.24 -9.09
N THR A 161 0.59 -5.41 -10.06
CA THR A 161 1.96 -5.38 -10.58
C THR A 161 2.72 -4.19 -10.03
N LEU A 162 3.86 -4.47 -9.40
CA LEU A 162 4.79 -3.51 -8.83
C LEU A 162 6.01 -3.41 -9.74
N TYR A 163 6.16 -2.29 -10.46
CA TYR A 163 7.34 -2.03 -11.29
C TYR A 163 8.36 -1.19 -10.52
N GLU A 164 9.63 -1.59 -10.55
CA GLU A 164 10.76 -0.94 -9.87
C GLU A 164 10.51 -0.68 -8.38
N THR A 165 9.60 -1.45 -7.78
CA THR A 165 9.27 -1.45 -6.36
C THR A 165 8.86 -2.85 -5.91
N THR A 166 8.87 -3.10 -4.62
CA THR A 166 8.54 -4.39 -4.00
C THR A 166 7.71 -4.19 -2.74
N LEU A 167 7.40 -5.28 -2.04
CA LEU A 167 6.71 -5.25 -0.75
C LEU A 167 7.55 -4.65 0.41
N ASP A 168 8.80 -4.28 0.16
CA ASP A 168 9.64 -3.54 1.11
C ASP A 168 9.30 -2.04 1.14
N ASP A 169 8.59 -1.53 0.12
CA ASP A 169 8.09 -0.16 0.08
C ASP A 169 6.90 -0.02 1.05
N ALA A 170 7.06 0.78 2.10
CA ALA A 170 6.07 0.92 3.16
C ALA A 170 4.73 1.48 2.66
N ALA A 171 4.75 2.41 1.71
CA ALA A 171 3.52 2.99 1.14
C ALA A 171 2.72 1.95 0.36
N VAL A 172 3.42 1.14 -0.47
CA VAL A 172 2.82 0.03 -1.22
C VAL A 172 2.25 -1.02 -0.27
N LYS A 173 3.00 -1.39 0.76
CA LYS A 173 2.55 -2.37 1.75
C LYS A 173 1.29 -1.89 2.49
N THR A 174 1.28 -0.65 2.97
CA THR A 174 0.12 -0.05 3.65
C THR A 174 -1.10 -0.03 2.73
N PHE A 175 -0.94 0.32 1.46
CA PHE A 175 -2.01 0.25 0.47
C PHE A 175 -2.59 -1.16 0.36
N LEU A 176 -1.74 -2.18 0.17
CA LEU A 176 -2.16 -3.59 0.02
C LEU A 176 -2.79 -4.17 1.29
N GLU A 177 -2.42 -3.68 2.47
CA GLU A 177 -3.02 -4.08 3.75
C GLU A 177 -4.44 -3.51 3.92
N GLY A 178 -4.70 -2.32 3.34
CA GLY A 178 -5.98 -1.61 3.47
C GLY A 178 -6.95 -1.77 2.31
N VAL A 179 -6.53 -2.35 1.17
CA VAL A 179 -7.37 -2.44 -0.02
C VAL A 179 -8.54 -3.42 0.16
N GLU A 180 -9.71 -3.06 -0.38
CA GLU A 180 -10.90 -3.89 -0.46
C GLU A 180 -11.41 -3.97 -1.89
N PHE A 181 -11.30 -5.13 -2.53
CA PHE A 181 -11.72 -5.33 -3.91
C PHE A 181 -13.23 -5.47 -4.06
N ALA A 182 -13.75 -4.97 -5.20
CA ALA A 182 -15.12 -5.19 -5.61
C ALA A 182 -15.34 -6.68 -5.95
N THR A 183 -16.54 -7.17 -5.70
CA THR A 183 -16.95 -8.55 -5.99
C THR A 183 -17.99 -8.66 -7.10
N ASP A 184 -18.43 -7.52 -7.65
CA ASP A 184 -19.28 -7.43 -8.85
C ASP A 184 -18.41 -6.87 -9.99
N TYR A 185 -17.80 -7.80 -10.75
CA TYR A 185 -16.86 -7.48 -11.83
C TYR A 185 -17.52 -6.64 -12.92
N ASP A 186 -18.70 -7.03 -13.38
CA ASP A 186 -19.38 -6.36 -14.50
C ASP A 186 -19.73 -4.91 -14.14
N ALA A 187 -20.26 -4.67 -12.93
CA ALA A 187 -20.57 -3.33 -12.46
C ALA A 187 -19.31 -2.47 -12.30
N ALA A 188 -18.26 -3.02 -11.69
CA ALA A 188 -16.99 -2.34 -11.44
C ALA A 188 -16.28 -2.00 -12.76
N HIS A 189 -16.15 -2.97 -13.67
CA HIS A 189 -15.52 -2.80 -14.97
C HIS A 189 -16.27 -1.79 -15.82
N LYS A 190 -17.62 -1.88 -15.89
CA LYS A 190 -18.44 -0.91 -16.62
C LYS A 190 -18.26 0.52 -16.09
N ALA A 191 -18.29 0.71 -14.77
CA ALA A 191 -18.12 2.03 -14.17
C ALA A 191 -16.71 2.59 -14.48
N GLY A 192 -15.68 1.77 -14.42
CA GLY A 192 -14.32 2.14 -14.79
C GLY A 192 -14.19 2.52 -16.27
N MET A 193 -14.81 1.76 -17.18
CA MET A 193 -14.80 2.06 -18.62
C MET A 193 -15.54 3.35 -18.97
N ASP A 194 -16.58 3.70 -18.23
CA ASP A 194 -17.40 4.90 -18.45
C ASP A 194 -16.75 6.19 -17.85
N THR A 195 -15.61 6.07 -17.16
CA THR A 195 -14.95 7.17 -16.46
C THR A 195 -13.47 7.27 -16.85
N THR A 196 -12.99 8.47 -17.14
CA THR A 196 -11.54 8.69 -17.34
C THR A 196 -10.83 8.95 -16.01
N VAL A 197 -9.55 8.60 -15.95
CA VAL A 197 -8.66 8.87 -14.79
C VAL A 197 -8.70 10.34 -14.38
N GLU A 198 -8.60 11.27 -15.35
CA GLU A 198 -8.63 12.71 -15.09
C GLU A 198 -9.95 13.16 -14.45
N LYS A 199 -11.08 12.71 -15.01
CA LYS A 199 -12.39 13.03 -14.45
C LYS A 199 -12.55 12.48 -13.04
N PHE A 200 -12.18 11.21 -12.84
CA PHE A 200 -12.25 10.56 -11.54
C PHE A 200 -11.40 11.29 -10.48
N ALA A 201 -10.17 11.64 -10.83
CA ALA A 201 -9.28 12.38 -9.91
C ALA A 201 -9.86 13.75 -9.53
N ALA A 202 -10.45 14.47 -10.49
CA ALA A 202 -11.10 15.76 -10.23
C ALA A 202 -12.31 15.62 -9.30
N ASP A 203 -13.17 14.62 -9.55
CA ASP A 203 -14.39 14.38 -8.77
C ASP A 203 -14.07 13.96 -7.32
N ASN A 204 -12.90 13.32 -7.08
CA ASN A 204 -12.48 12.81 -5.78
C ASN A 204 -11.35 13.63 -5.12
N ASN A 205 -10.96 14.76 -5.72
CA ASN A 205 -9.85 15.60 -5.26
C ASN A 205 -8.53 14.85 -5.05
N LEU A 206 -8.19 13.98 -6.02
CA LEU A 206 -6.97 13.17 -5.98
C LEU A 206 -5.82 13.84 -6.74
N THR A 207 -4.60 13.54 -6.31
CA THR A 207 -3.39 13.97 -7.02
C THR A 207 -3.23 13.16 -8.30
N LEU A 208 -3.27 13.84 -9.45
CA LEU A 208 -2.87 13.25 -10.73
C LEU A 208 -1.35 13.23 -10.86
N TRP A 209 -0.81 12.09 -11.29
CA TRP A 209 0.56 12.06 -11.77
C TRP A 209 0.68 12.84 -13.08
N LYS A 210 1.71 13.66 -13.20
CA LYS A 210 2.00 14.44 -14.42
C LYS A 210 3.45 14.22 -14.82
N ALA A 211 3.68 13.88 -16.08
CA ALA A 211 5.02 13.85 -16.65
C ALA A 211 5.67 15.25 -16.48
N LYS A 212 6.91 15.24 -15.99
CA LYS A 212 7.72 16.46 -15.87
C LYS A 212 8.30 16.87 -17.21
#